data_5dddf4caeb708ca6eaf349859dbb4bc3
#
_entry.id   5dddf4caeb708ca6eaf349859dbb4bc3
#
_cell.length_a   1.000
_cell.length_b   1.000
_cell.length_c   1.000
_cell.angle_alpha   90.00
_cell.angle_beta   90.00
_cell.angle_gamma   90.00
#
_symmetry.space_group_name_H-M   'P 1'
#
loop_
_entity.id
_entity.type
_entity.pdbx_description
1 polymer ?
#
loop_
_entity_poly.entity_id
_entity_poly.type
_entity_poly.pdbx_seq_one_letter_code
_entity_poly.pdbx_strand_id
1 'polypeptide(L)'
;MKITRRQFLSKSSQASLVYLGAHYGVLNSFAHSNSSRNDGGGENAYEFIVIGSGAGGGPIAMNLARAGFKVLLLEAGGAAQNTNYTVPAFHPKASEDPALSWQFFVNHYSDPSKQARDSKYVPGKGILYPRGSTLGGSTAVNAMITLYPNREDWDNIAQTTGDSSWDGREMRKHFDKVRQWLPSSHAPANLGLRDPNLIDIALAAGPDVAHLNVDPNDIPDGFNQERGVFMLSQAMQKGARRGTREALLETASQYPGNLIIKTNCLVTRLIFDPEVPTRVIGVSYLEGNDLYRASHTQTSAAGKKQEAIALKEVILSGGAFNSPQLLMVSGIGDRDQLKEFGIDARVHLPGVGKNLQDRYEIGVSVKLKRGFKILSDCTFGAEDDPCLSAYQQDPGASIYGSNGSVISVLKKSSPEKEVPDLCVFGLPGRFRGYYPGYSQEVFDPQVFTWAVLKGHTENNGGYVKLRSSDPLDTPDINFKYFDEGTNLSGSDLAGVLSGLKEARRLHASFPLDLIVDQEIYPGIDFNDDESAKAFIAREAWGHHASCSNKMGPAGDPTAVVDSNFRVHGVSNLRIVDASIFPKIPGLFIAAPTYIISEKASSAIISEYRA
;
A
#
# COMPACT_ATOMS: atom_id res chain seq x y z
N MET A 1 -3.16 8.38 36.71
CA MET A 1 -3.88 7.32 37.44
C MET A 1 -3.50 5.99 36.79
N LYS A 2 -2.79 5.10 37.49
CA LYS A 2 -2.35 3.83 36.90
C LYS A 2 -3.57 2.93 36.72
N ILE A 3 -3.86 2.54 35.47
CA ILE A 3 -4.93 1.58 35.16
C ILE A 3 -4.42 0.18 35.49
N THR A 4 -5.20 -0.60 36.24
CA THR A 4 -4.84 -1.97 36.60
C THR A 4 -5.18 -2.95 35.48
N ARG A 5 -4.51 -4.12 35.42
CA ARG A 5 -4.80 -5.22 34.49
C ARG A 5 -6.31 -5.56 34.42
N ARG A 6 -7.01 -5.53 35.56
CA ARG A 6 -8.44 -5.85 35.64
C ARG A 6 -9.32 -4.79 34.98
N GLN A 7 -8.98 -3.50 35.12
CA GLN A 7 -9.69 -2.38 34.47
C GLN A 7 -9.45 -2.33 32.97
N PHE A 8 -8.26 -2.74 32.52
CA PHE A 8 -7.91 -2.86 31.11
C PHE A 8 -8.74 -3.96 30.43
N LEU A 9 -8.80 -5.16 31.01
CA LEU A 9 -9.54 -6.30 30.46
C LEU A 9 -11.06 -6.08 30.45
N SER A 10 -11.63 -5.36 31.45
CA SER A 10 -13.07 -5.08 31.48
C SER A 10 -13.53 -4.07 30.40
N LYS A 11 -12.65 -3.20 29.94
CA LYS A 11 -12.95 -2.25 28.85
C LYS A 11 -12.82 -2.87 27.45
N SER A 12 -12.01 -3.93 27.29
CA SER A 12 -11.81 -4.63 26.02
C SER A 12 -12.89 -5.67 25.70
N SER A 13 -13.65 -6.14 26.68
CA SER A 13 -14.63 -7.24 26.52
C SER A 13 -16.04 -6.81 26.08
N GLN A 14 -16.34 -5.53 25.97
CA GLN A 14 -17.68 -5.04 25.59
C GLN A 14 -17.92 -4.87 24.07
N ALA A 15 -16.91 -5.10 23.22
CA ALA A 15 -17.00 -4.87 21.77
C ALA A 15 -17.33 -6.12 20.92
N SER A 16 -17.66 -7.26 21.50
CA SER A 16 -17.81 -8.52 20.76
C SER A 16 -19.14 -9.22 21.03
N LEU A 17 -20.23 -8.67 20.56
CA LEU A 17 -21.49 -9.41 20.38
C LEU A 17 -22.28 -8.75 19.25
N VAL A 18 -22.34 -9.42 18.11
CA VAL A 18 -23.41 -9.56 17.12
C VAL A 18 -22.81 -9.89 15.73
N TYR A 19 -22.98 -11.08 15.27
CA TYR A 19 -23.37 -11.62 13.98
C TYR A 19 -22.70 -12.97 13.67
N LEU A 20 -23.45 -14.01 13.93
CA LEU A 20 -23.25 -15.36 13.38
C LEU A 20 -24.32 -15.62 12.30
N GLY A 21 -23.94 -16.07 11.13
CA GLY A 21 -24.87 -16.57 10.13
C GLY A 21 -24.25 -16.90 8.77
N ALA A 22 -23.89 -18.16 8.63
CA ALA A 22 -23.86 -19.04 7.45
C ALA A 22 -23.60 -18.49 6.01
N HIS A 23 -22.60 -19.04 5.34
CA HIS A 23 -22.69 -19.94 4.19
C HIS A 23 -21.31 -20.30 3.62
N TYR A 24 -20.96 -21.57 3.71
CA TYR A 24 -19.91 -22.20 2.89
C TYR A 24 -20.60 -22.91 1.71
N GLY A 25 -20.03 -22.81 0.55
CA GLY A 25 -20.32 -23.72 -0.54
C GLY A 25 -20.02 -23.16 -1.94
N VAL A 26 -19.17 -23.88 -2.65
CA VAL A 26 -19.05 -23.95 -4.11
C VAL A 26 -18.12 -22.96 -4.80
N LEU A 27 -16.93 -23.44 -5.07
CA LEU A 27 -16.08 -22.99 -6.19
C LEU A 27 -15.63 -24.22 -6.97
N ASN A 28 -16.28 -24.47 -8.11
CA ASN A 28 -15.63 -25.12 -9.26
C ASN A 28 -16.47 -24.91 -10.52
N SER A 29 -15.76 -24.70 -11.62
CA SER A 29 -16.23 -24.70 -13.01
C SER A 29 -16.97 -23.47 -13.53
N PHE A 30 -16.31 -22.66 -14.34
CA PHE A 30 -16.95 -21.86 -15.37
C PHE A 30 -16.39 -22.23 -16.74
N ALA A 31 -17.19 -23.02 -17.46
CA ALA A 31 -17.09 -23.21 -18.89
C ALA A 31 -18.06 -22.24 -19.59
N HIS A 32 -17.66 -21.78 -20.74
CA HIS A 32 -18.33 -20.85 -21.64
C HIS A 32 -19.83 -21.06 -21.85
N SER A 33 -20.58 -19.95 -21.88
CA SER A 33 -21.79 -19.86 -22.69
C SER A 33 -21.85 -18.49 -23.37
N ASN A 34 -21.80 -18.52 -24.70
CA ASN A 34 -22.05 -17.39 -25.59
C ASN A 34 -23.54 -17.01 -25.57
N SER A 35 -23.84 -15.71 -25.40
CA SER A 35 -25.06 -15.14 -25.93
C SER A 35 -24.74 -13.80 -26.59
N SER A 36 -24.90 -13.73 -27.89
CA SER A 36 -24.67 -12.61 -28.78
C SER A 36 -25.65 -11.47 -28.55
N ARG A 37 -25.16 -10.28 -28.27
CA ARG A 37 -25.77 -9.00 -28.67
C ARG A 37 -24.80 -8.31 -29.62
N ASN A 38 -25.25 -8.14 -30.87
CA ASN A 38 -24.59 -7.33 -31.88
C ASN A 38 -24.78 -5.84 -31.57
N ASP A 39 -23.79 -5.22 -30.93
CA ASP A 39 -23.58 -3.78 -30.97
C ASP A 39 -22.23 -3.56 -31.63
N GLY A 40 -22.17 -2.65 -32.63
CA GLY A 40 -21.13 -2.42 -33.62
C GLY A 40 -19.66 -2.22 -33.20
N GLY A 41 -19.23 -2.85 -32.12
CA GLY A 41 -17.84 -2.93 -31.67
C GLY A 41 -17.31 -4.34 -31.88
N GLY A 42 -16.14 -4.47 -32.48
CA GLY A 42 -15.45 -5.76 -32.65
C GLY A 42 -15.28 -6.48 -31.31
N GLU A 43 -14.96 -7.77 -31.38
CA GLU A 43 -14.86 -8.71 -30.23
C GLU A 43 -14.01 -8.22 -29.05
N ASN A 44 -13.11 -7.24 -29.29
CA ASN A 44 -12.18 -6.62 -28.32
C ASN A 44 -12.50 -5.14 -27.99
N ALA A 45 -13.74 -4.67 -28.13
CA ALA A 45 -14.14 -3.31 -27.78
C ALA A 45 -14.86 -3.28 -26.43
N TYR A 46 -14.44 -2.33 -25.58
CA TYR A 46 -14.95 -2.10 -24.23
C TYR A 46 -15.26 -0.62 -24.04
N GLU A 47 -16.20 -0.26 -23.17
CA GLU A 47 -16.42 1.15 -22.87
C GLU A 47 -15.24 1.74 -22.10
N PHE A 48 -14.74 1.00 -21.11
CA PHE A 48 -13.56 1.38 -20.32
C PHE A 48 -12.54 0.25 -20.27
N ILE A 49 -11.26 0.61 -20.32
CA ILE A 49 -10.15 -0.30 -20.02
C ILE A 49 -9.45 0.21 -18.75
N VAL A 50 -9.34 -0.65 -17.73
CA VAL A 50 -8.62 -0.36 -16.49
C VAL A 50 -7.33 -1.18 -16.48
N ILE A 51 -6.19 -0.52 -16.27
CA ILE A 51 -4.86 -1.13 -16.23
C ILE A 51 -4.41 -1.25 -14.79
N GLY A 52 -4.34 -2.48 -14.26
CA GLY A 52 -3.98 -2.79 -12.88
C GLY A 52 -5.19 -2.96 -11.96
N SER A 53 -5.18 -4.01 -11.16
CA SER A 53 -6.27 -4.45 -10.27
C SER A 53 -6.09 -4.03 -8.80
N GLY A 54 -5.07 -3.21 -8.52
CA GLY A 54 -4.72 -2.77 -7.16
C GLY A 54 -5.73 -1.83 -6.52
N ALA A 55 -5.30 -1.13 -5.47
CA ALA A 55 -6.13 -0.22 -4.68
C ALA A 55 -6.78 0.91 -5.50
N GLY A 56 -6.14 1.32 -6.60
CA GLY A 56 -6.68 2.33 -7.52
C GLY A 56 -7.67 1.72 -8.51
N GLY A 57 -7.21 0.74 -9.33
CA GLY A 57 -8.01 0.23 -10.45
C GLY A 57 -9.12 -0.73 -10.04
N GLY A 58 -8.95 -1.48 -8.94
CA GLY A 58 -9.97 -2.42 -8.47
C GLY A 58 -11.33 -1.76 -8.22
N PRO A 59 -11.43 -0.76 -7.32
CA PRO A 59 -12.71 -0.11 -7.03
C PRO A 59 -13.31 0.59 -8.25
N ILE A 60 -12.49 1.21 -9.12
CA ILE A 60 -12.99 1.81 -10.36
C ILE A 60 -13.63 0.77 -11.28
N ALA A 61 -12.96 -0.36 -11.51
CA ALA A 61 -13.48 -1.41 -12.37
C ALA A 61 -14.80 -1.97 -11.83
N MET A 62 -14.88 -2.19 -10.50
CA MET A 62 -16.12 -2.62 -9.84
C MET A 62 -17.25 -1.61 -10.01
N ASN A 63 -17.00 -0.35 -9.72
CA ASN A 63 -18.03 0.68 -9.70
C ASN A 63 -18.55 0.99 -11.11
N LEU A 64 -17.69 1.04 -12.11
CA LEU A 64 -18.09 1.21 -13.51
C LEU A 64 -18.93 0.02 -14.00
N ALA A 65 -18.54 -1.22 -13.66
CA ALA A 65 -19.30 -2.41 -14.01
C ALA A 65 -20.69 -2.42 -13.35
N ARG A 66 -20.76 -2.10 -12.05
CA ARG A 66 -22.03 -1.94 -11.31
C ARG A 66 -22.90 -0.83 -11.89
N ALA A 67 -22.27 0.19 -12.44
CA ALA A 67 -22.97 1.26 -13.16
C ALA A 67 -23.47 0.84 -14.55
N GLY A 68 -23.22 -0.38 -15.01
CA GLY A 68 -23.73 -0.93 -16.26
C GLY A 68 -22.77 -0.80 -17.45
N PHE A 69 -21.57 -0.22 -17.27
CA PHE A 69 -20.58 -0.12 -18.33
C PHE A 69 -19.85 -1.45 -18.57
N LYS A 70 -19.44 -1.68 -19.83
CA LYS A 70 -18.60 -2.82 -20.21
C LYS A 70 -17.13 -2.48 -19.96
N VAL A 71 -16.52 -3.10 -18.95
CA VAL A 71 -15.18 -2.82 -18.44
C VAL A 71 -14.24 -4.00 -18.69
N LEU A 72 -13.09 -3.76 -19.28
CA LEU A 72 -11.95 -4.68 -19.31
C LEU A 72 -10.96 -4.28 -18.23
N LEU A 73 -10.67 -5.17 -17.30
CA LEU A 73 -9.59 -5.03 -16.32
C LEU A 73 -8.40 -5.91 -16.75
N LEU A 74 -7.24 -5.28 -16.97
CA LEU A 74 -5.99 -5.96 -17.32
C LEU A 74 -5.06 -5.94 -16.11
N GLU A 75 -4.71 -7.13 -15.61
CA GLU A 75 -3.73 -7.32 -14.55
C GLU A 75 -2.50 -8.04 -15.10
N ALA A 76 -1.33 -7.47 -14.85
CA ALA A 76 -0.07 -8.01 -15.36
C ALA A 76 0.36 -9.30 -14.64
N GLY A 77 0.02 -9.41 -13.37
CA GLY A 77 0.25 -10.62 -12.59
C GLY A 77 -0.84 -11.68 -12.74
N GLY A 78 -0.64 -12.79 -12.05
CA GLY A 78 -1.57 -13.92 -12.04
C GLY A 78 -2.80 -13.73 -11.15
N ALA A 79 -3.46 -14.83 -10.83
CA ALA A 79 -4.59 -14.87 -9.91
C ALA A 79 -4.34 -15.85 -8.75
N ALA A 80 -3.09 -16.05 -8.37
CA ALA A 80 -2.72 -16.98 -7.32
C ALA A 80 -3.41 -16.64 -5.99
N GLN A 81 -3.84 -17.66 -5.30
CA GLN A 81 -4.38 -17.59 -3.94
C GLN A 81 -3.85 -18.81 -3.19
N ASN A 82 -2.95 -18.58 -2.28
CA ASN A 82 -2.33 -19.60 -1.44
C ASN A 82 -2.41 -19.21 0.04
N THR A 83 -1.81 -20.00 0.89
CA THR A 83 -1.79 -19.76 2.34
C THR A 83 -1.12 -18.42 2.69
N ASN A 84 -0.05 -18.03 1.98
CA ASN A 84 0.65 -16.76 2.21
C ASN A 84 -0.25 -15.55 1.91
N TYR A 85 -1.14 -15.67 0.90
CA TYR A 85 -2.16 -14.66 0.62
C TYR A 85 -3.24 -14.59 1.70
N THR A 86 -3.80 -15.76 2.06
CA THR A 86 -5.04 -15.84 2.84
C THR A 86 -4.82 -15.53 4.32
N VAL A 87 -3.72 -16.04 4.91
CA VAL A 87 -3.42 -15.93 6.33
C VAL A 87 -2.83 -14.57 6.67
N PRO A 88 -3.52 -13.73 7.46
CA PRO A 88 -3.04 -12.38 7.75
C PRO A 88 -1.64 -12.32 8.36
N ALA A 89 -1.30 -13.23 9.27
CA ALA A 89 0.04 -13.31 9.86
C ALA A 89 1.15 -13.55 8.81
N PHE A 90 0.82 -14.14 7.67
CA PHE A 90 1.80 -14.47 6.62
C PHE A 90 2.01 -13.35 5.59
N HIS A 91 1.54 -12.13 5.84
CA HIS A 91 1.82 -10.99 4.95
C HIS A 91 3.33 -10.79 4.65
N PRO A 92 4.28 -11.06 5.58
CA PRO A 92 5.71 -11.01 5.23
C PRO A 92 6.07 -12.05 4.16
N LYS A 93 5.55 -13.28 4.29
CA LYS A 93 5.75 -14.32 3.28
C LYS A 93 5.09 -13.99 1.95
N ALA A 94 3.87 -13.40 1.98
CA ALA A 94 3.18 -12.98 0.78
C ALA A 94 3.99 -11.97 -0.05
N SER A 95 4.73 -11.07 0.61
CA SER A 95 5.54 -10.06 -0.07
C SER A 95 6.84 -10.59 -0.67
N GLU A 96 7.23 -11.82 -0.36
CA GLU A 96 8.36 -12.54 -0.97
C GLU A 96 7.92 -13.77 -1.80
N ASP A 97 6.61 -14.04 -1.86
CA ASP A 97 6.06 -15.18 -2.60
C ASP A 97 6.13 -14.91 -4.12
N PRO A 98 6.83 -15.77 -4.90
CA PRO A 98 6.96 -15.58 -6.33
C PRO A 98 5.64 -15.52 -7.10
N ALA A 99 4.59 -16.16 -6.60
CA ALA A 99 3.27 -16.16 -7.22
C ALA A 99 2.43 -14.91 -6.88
N LEU A 100 2.88 -14.09 -5.92
CA LEU A 100 2.11 -12.97 -5.38
C LEU A 100 2.80 -11.61 -5.52
N SER A 101 4.15 -11.59 -5.65
CA SER A 101 4.89 -10.34 -5.59
C SER A 101 5.99 -10.23 -6.64
N TRP A 102 6.25 -9.00 -7.06
CA TRP A 102 7.43 -8.58 -7.80
C TRP A 102 8.53 -8.09 -6.87
N GLN A 103 9.78 -8.35 -7.25
CA GLN A 103 10.98 -7.85 -6.60
C GLN A 103 11.51 -6.61 -7.32
N PHE A 104 10.99 -5.43 -6.99
CA PHE A 104 11.69 -4.20 -7.35
C PHE A 104 12.90 -4.01 -6.45
N PHE A 105 13.94 -3.43 -7.02
CA PHE A 105 15.09 -2.94 -6.28
C PHE A 105 15.22 -1.44 -6.54
N VAL A 106 15.29 -0.66 -5.47
CA VAL A 106 15.28 0.81 -5.51
C VAL A 106 16.55 1.36 -4.89
N ASN A 107 16.84 2.62 -5.18
CA ASN A 107 17.91 3.36 -4.53
C ASN A 107 17.31 4.34 -3.50
N HIS A 108 17.90 4.36 -2.31
CA HIS A 108 17.63 5.39 -1.30
C HIS A 108 18.49 6.63 -1.54
N TYR A 109 19.71 6.43 -2.05
CA TYR A 109 20.70 7.46 -2.32
C TYR A 109 21.24 7.36 -3.74
N SER A 110 21.63 8.50 -4.32
CA SER A 110 22.39 8.54 -5.58
C SER A 110 23.87 8.23 -5.37
N ASP A 111 24.40 8.55 -4.18
CA ASP A 111 25.78 8.24 -3.80
C ASP A 111 25.91 6.72 -3.50
N PRO A 112 26.66 5.95 -4.32
CA PRO A 112 26.85 4.53 -4.11
C PRO A 112 27.47 4.17 -2.76
N SER A 113 28.30 5.06 -2.20
CA SER A 113 28.96 4.83 -0.91
C SER A 113 27.99 4.96 0.27
N LYS A 114 27.00 5.85 0.18
CA LYS A 114 25.90 5.96 1.14
C LYS A 114 24.97 4.77 1.01
N GLN A 115 24.57 4.45 -0.20
CA GLN A 115 23.69 3.32 -0.53
C GLN A 115 24.25 2.00 0.01
N ALA A 116 25.55 1.72 -0.18
CA ALA A 116 26.22 0.49 0.24
C ALA A 116 26.34 0.32 1.77
N ARG A 117 26.07 1.37 2.56
CA ARG A 117 26.10 1.29 4.03
C ARG A 117 24.81 0.75 4.64
N ASP A 118 23.71 0.75 3.89
CA ASP A 118 22.45 0.16 4.34
C ASP A 118 22.59 -1.37 4.45
N SER A 119 22.26 -1.94 5.62
CA SER A 119 22.37 -3.39 5.86
C SER A 119 21.47 -4.24 4.96
N LYS A 120 20.49 -3.62 4.30
CA LYS A 120 19.53 -4.24 3.38
C LYS A 120 19.96 -4.15 1.92
N TYR A 121 21.06 -3.46 1.64
CA TYR A 121 21.55 -3.27 0.28
C TYR A 121 22.02 -4.57 -0.37
N VAL A 122 21.48 -4.87 -1.54
CA VAL A 122 21.91 -5.99 -2.38
C VAL A 122 22.88 -5.45 -3.44
N PRO A 123 24.17 -5.85 -3.43
CA PRO A 123 25.17 -5.36 -4.36
C PRO A 123 24.74 -5.49 -5.83
N GLY A 124 24.85 -4.39 -6.56
CA GLY A 124 24.48 -4.30 -7.97
C GLY A 124 22.97 -4.23 -8.25
N LYS A 125 22.11 -4.32 -7.22
CA LYS A 125 20.64 -4.25 -7.38
C LYS A 125 20.03 -3.04 -6.68
N GLY A 126 20.29 -2.84 -5.39
CA GLY A 126 19.65 -1.82 -4.56
C GLY A 126 18.98 -2.42 -3.32
N ILE A 127 17.96 -1.75 -2.80
CA ILE A 127 17.16 -2.19 -1.65
C ILE A 127 15.88 -2.85 -2.17
N LEU A 128 15.52 -4.01 -1.61
CA LEU A 128 14.29 -4.74 -1.98
C LEU A 128 13.04 -3.91 -1.66
N TYR A 129 12.17 -3.78 -2.65
CA TYR A 129 10.92 -3.04 -2.56
C TYR A 129 9.77 -3.88 -3.15
N PRO A 130 9.13 -4.77 -2.38
CA PRO A 130 8.12 -5.68 -2.89
C PRO A 130 6.87 -4.96 -3.40
N ARG A 131 6.27 -5.44 -4.50
CA ARG A 131 4.98 -5.01 -5.03
C ARG A 131 4.14 -6.21 -5.41
N GLY A 132 2.81 -6.11 -5.24
CA GLY A 132 1.95 -7.20 -5.65
C GLY A 132 1.95 -7.43 -7.15
N SER A 133 2.08 -8.70 -7.54
CA SER A 133 2.07 -9.21 -8.93
C SER A 133 0.91 -10.18 -9.16
N THR A 134 -0.22 -9.94 -8.56
CA THR A 134 -1.41 -10.80 -8.63
C THR A 134 -2.68 -9.96 -8.62
N LEU A 135 -3.81 -10.56 -8.93
CA LEU A 135 -5.12 -9.92 -8.82
C LEU A 135 -5.30 -9.31 -7.42
N GLY A 136 -5.54 -8.02 -7.38
CA GLY A 136 -5.53 -7.21 -6.15
C GLY A 136 -4.28 -6.32 -6.01
N GLY A 137 -3.25 -6.50 -6.83
CA GLY A 137 -2.00 -5.73 -6.76
C GLY A 137 -1.39 -5.78 -5.36
N SER A 138 -0.80 -4.67 -4.89
CA SER A 138 -0.16 -4.62 -3.56
C SER A 138 -1.12 -4.82 -2.38
N THR A 139 -2.46 -4.76 -2.58
CA THR A 139 -3.42 -5.11 -1.51
C THR A 139 -3.42 -6.61 -1.20
N ALA A 140 -2.87 -7.43 -2.11
CA ALA A 140 -2.72 -8.87 -1.93
C ALA A 140 -1.55 -9.26 -1.03
N VAL A 141 -0.56 -8.36 -0.84
CA VAL A 141 0.69 -8.67 -0.11
C VAL A 141 0.97 -7.71 1.06
N ASN A 142 0.17 -6.65 1.23
CA ASN A 142 0.36 -5.67 2.29
C ASN A 142 0.00 -6.22 3.68
N ALA A 143 0.35 -5.47 4.72
CA ALA A 143 -0.01 -5.79 6.12
C ALA A 143 -1.47 -5.43 6.47
N MET A 144 -2.33 -5.15 5.49
CA MET A 144 -3.77 -4.89 5.63
C MET A 144 -4.16 -3.69 6.51
N ILE A 145 -3.22 -2.92 7.03
CA ILE A 145 -3.52 -1.77 7.86
C ILE A 145 -4.34 -0.76 7.05
N THR A 146 -5.48 -0.36 7.62
CA THR A 146 -6.42 0.58 7.01
C THR A 146 -6.64 1.72 7.97
N LEU A 147 -6.11 2.89 7.62
CA LEU A 147 -6.23 4.10 8.43
C LEU A 147 -6.63 5.28 7.53
N TYR A 148 -7.73 5.94 7.91
CA TYR A 148 -8.22 7.12 7.23
C TYR A 148 -7.22 8.28 7.40
N PRO A 149 -6.87 9.02 6.34
CA PRO A 149 -6.07 10.24 6.43
C PRO A 149 -6.76 11.32 7.25
N ASN A 150 -5.99 12.25 7.79
CA ASN A 150 -6.57 13.40 8.46
C ASN A 150 -7.26 14.32 7.44
N ARG A 151 -8.17 15.14 7.93
CA ARG A 151 -8.90 16.11 7.12
C ARG A 151 -7.94 17.03 6.34
N GLU A 152 -6.89 17.46 7.01
CA GLU A 152 -5.88 18.37 6.48
C GLU A 152 -5.16 17.80 5.25
N ASP A 153 -4.99 16.49 5.15
CA ASP A 153 -4.44 15.83 3.95
C ASP A 153 -5.28 16.13 2.70
N TRP A 154 -6.58 16.10 2.85
CA TRP A 154 -7.53 16.34 1.76
C TRP A 154 -7.70 17.84 1.47
N ASP A 155 -7.82 18.67 2.52
CA ASP A 155 -7.92 20.12 2.39
C ASP A 155 -6.69 20.69 1.66
N ASN A 156 -5.49 20.13 1.88
CA ASN A 156 -4.28 20.47 1.14
C ASN A 156 -4.38 20.14 -0.37
N ILE A 157 -5.03 19.03 -0.73
CA ILE A 157 -5.28 18.71 -2.15
C ILE A 157 -6.30 19.68 -2.74
N ALA A 158 -7.36 19.99 -2.02
CA ALA A 158 -8.35 20.99 -2.44
C ALA A 158 -7.70 22.36 -2.70
N GLN A 159 -6.82 22.79 -1.80
CA GLN A 159 -6.07 24.04 -1.96
C GLN A 159 -5.12 24.00 -3.16
N THR A 160 -4.36 22.90 -3.33
CA THR A 160 -3.40 22.75 -4.43
C THR A 160 -4.08 22.76 -5.79
N THR A 161 -5.26 22.15 -5.89
CA THR A 161 -6.00 22.01 -7.15
C THR A 161 -7.00 23.15 -7.40
N GLY A 162 -7.37 23.90 -6.35
CA GLY A 162 -8.48 24.87 -6.40
C GLY A 162 -9.87 24.23 -6.49
N ASP A 163 -9.98 22.92 -6.21
CA ASP A 163 -11.22 22.14 -6.33
C ASP A 163 -11.72 21.70 -4.95
N SER A 164 -12.76 22.35 -4.44
CA SER A 164 -13.35 22.08 -3.12
C SER A 164 -13.99 20.68 -2.99
N SER A 165 -14.21 19.96 -4.10
CA SER A 165 -14.67 18.58 -4.05
C SER A 165 -13.64 17.61 -3.45
N TRP A 166 -12.42 18.10 -3.21
CA TRP A 166 -11.35 17.37 -2.52
C TRP A 166 -11.26 17.70 -1.03
N ASP A 167 -12.09 18.59 -0.50
CA ASP A 167 -12.03 18.86 0.95
C ASP A 167 -12.34 17.61 1.80
N GLY A 168 -11.88 17.62 3.05
CA GLY A 168 -11.98 16.45 3.91
C GLY A 168 -13.41 15.97 4.16
N ARG A 169 -14.42 16.85 4.11
CA ARG A 169 -15.83 16.46 4.30
C ARG A 169 -16.36 15.69 3.09
N GLU A 170 -16.00 16.13 1.88
CA GLU A 170 -16.39 15.43 0.65
C GLU A 170 -15.64 14.11 0.54
N MET A 171 -14.34 14.09 0.86
CA MET A 171 -13.54 12.87 0.81
C MET A 171 -13.96 11.83 1.85
N ARG A 172 -14.51 12.25 3.00
CA ARG A 172 -15.09 11.35 3.99
C ARG A 172 -16.24 10.53 3.41
N LYS A 173 -17.09 11.11 2.58
CA LYS A 173 -18.20 10.39 1.92
C LYS A 173 -17.68 9.25 1.02
N HIS A 174 -16.51 9.42 0.41
CA HIS A 174 -15.88 8.38 -0.39
C HIS A 174 -15.27 7.28 0.49
N PHE A 175 -14.73 7.61 1.66
CA PHE A 175 -14.32 6.60 2.62
C PHE A 175 -15.50 5.76 3.13
N ASP A 176 -16.64 6.36 3.36
CA ASP A 176 -17.85 5.64 3.78
C ASP A 176 -18.31 4.64 2.69
N LYS A 177 -18.08 4.92 1.40
CA LYS A 177 -18.27 3.95 0.31
C LYS A 177 -17.24 2.83 0.37
N VAL A 178 -15.96 3.13 0.64
CA VAL A 178 -14.92 2.09 0.82
C VAL A 178 -15.34 1.11 1.92
N ARG A 179 -15.84 1.60 3.05
CA ARG A 179 -16.28 0.76 4.19
C ARG A 179 -17.43 -0.21 3.84
N GLN A 180 -18.19 0.03 2.77
CA GLN A 180 -19.29 -0.84 2.34
C GLN A 180 -18.78 -2.15 1.71
N TRP A 181 -17.65 -2.13 1.03
CA TRP A 181 -17.10 -3.31 0.35
C TRP A 181 -15.80 -3.83 0.98
N LEU A 182 -15.11 -2.99 1.74
CA LEU A 182 -13.89 -3.34 2.47
C LEU A 182 -14.16 -3.27 3.98
N PRO A 183 -14.67 -4.34 4.59
CA PRO A 183 -14.80 -4.38 6.04
C PRO A 183 -13.43 -4.29 6.68
N SER A 184 -13.30 -3.42 7.67
CA SER A 184 -12.14 -3.38 8.55
C SER A 184 -12.50 -3.99 9.89
N SER A 185 -11.61 -4.78 10.43
CA SER A 185 -11.71 -5.31 11.79
C SER A 185 -10.46 -4.96 12.56
N HIS A 186 -10.60 -4.68 13.84
CA HIS A 186 -9.46 -4.78 14.74
C HIS A 186 -8.99 -6.23 14.76
N ALA A 187 -7.69 -6.46 14.88
CA ALA A 187 -7.21 -7.76 15.34
C ALA A 187 -8.10 -8.14 16.53
N PRO A 188 -8.64 -9.37 16.58
CA PRO A 188 -9.51 -9.73 17.67
C PRO A 188 -8.79 -9.36 18.97
N ALA A 189 -9.25 -8.31 19.65
CA ALA A 189 -8.66 -7.82 20.89
C ALA A 189 -8.48 -8.97 21.90
N ASN A 190 -9.35 -9.96 21.75
CA ASN A 190 -9.34 -11.21 22.49
C ASN A 190 -8.09 -12.08 22.27
N LEU A 191 -7.37 -11.95 21.14
CA LEU A 191 -6.21 -12.81 20.87
C LEU A 191 -4.91 -12.13 21.31
N GLY A 192 -4.67 -10.89 20.94
CA GLY A 192 -3.46 -10.16 21.33
C GLY A 192 -3.39 -9.89 22.83
N LEU A 193 -4.52 -9.56 23.48
CA LEU A 193 -4.58 -9.26 24.92
C LEU A 193 -4.74 -10.50 25.81
N ARG A 194 -4.65 -11.71 25.28
CA ARG A 194 -4.54 -12.95 26.10
C ARG A 194 -3.12 -13.23 26.54
N ASP A 195 -2.14 -12.65 25.87
CA ASP A 195 -0.74 -12.82 26.23
C ASP A 195 -0.34 -11.82 27.31
N PRO A 196 0.21 -12.27 28.46
CA PRO A 196 0.64 -11.39 29.53
C PRO A 196 1.64 -10.32 29.09
N ASN A 197 2.58 -10.66 28.21
CA ASN A 197 3.57 -9.71 27.72
C ASN A 197 2.92 -8.61 26.86
N LEU A 198 1.97 -8.98 25.98
CA LEU A 198 1.25 -8.00 25.17
C LEU A 198 0.36 -7.08 26.01
N ILE A 199 -0.23 -7.59 27.12
CA ILE A 199 -0.97 -6.76 28.08
C ILE A 199 -0.01 -5.77 28.76
N ASP A 200 1.14 -6.22 29.22
CA ASP A 200 2.12 -5.36 29.89
C ASP A 200 2.68 -4.28 28.94
N ILE A 201 2.94 -4.64 27.67
CA ILE A 201 3.35 -3.71 26.61
C ILE A 201 2.26 -2.67 26.35
N ALA A 202 0.99 -3.09 26.28
CA ALA A 202 -0.12 -2.18 26.08
C ALA A 202 -0.29 -1.20 27.26
N LEU A 203 -0.13 -1.69 28.50
CA LEU A 203 -0.18 -0.86 29.71
C LEU A 203 1.00 0.13 29.80
N ALA A 204 2.16 -0.24 29.30
CA ALA A 204 3.34 0.61 29.23
C ALA A 204 3.16 1.80 28.23
N ALA A 205 2.24 1.68 27.28
CA ALA A 205 1.88 2.78 26.40
C ALA A 205 1.31 4.00 27.15
N GLY A 206 0.87 3.82 28.40
CA GLY A 206 0.57 4.91 29.33
C GLY A 206 -0.92 5.29 29.41
N PRO A 207 -1.24 6.48 29.97
CA PRO A 207 -2.61 6.86 30.33
C PRO A 207 -3.56 6.99 29.14
N ASP A 208 -3.05 7.12 27.91
CA ASP A 208 -3.83 7.26 26.67
C ASP A 208 -4.45 5.93 26.17
N VAL A 209 -4.30 4.85 26.94
CA VAL A 209 -5.00 3.57 26.74
C VAL A 209 -6.54 3.75 26.64
N ALA A 210 -7.05 4.92 27.01
CA ALA A 210 -8.47 5.26 26.85
C ALA A 210 -8.97 5.15 25.39
N HIS A 211 -8.09 5.30 24.39
CA HIS A 211 -8.44 5.23 22.98
C HIS A 211 -8.43 3.81 22.38
N LEU A 212 -8.03 2.77 23.13
CA LEU A 212 -7.97 1.39 22.60
C LEU A 212 -9.34 0.85 22.12
N ASN A 213 -10.43 1.37 22.64
CA ASN A 213 -11.78 0.99 22.23
C ASN A 213 -12.35 1.87 21.09
N VAL A 214 -11.57 2.83 20.60
CA VAL A 214 -11.96 3.73 19.52
C VAL A 214 -11.26 3.28 18.24
N ASP A 215 -12.02 3.05 17.18
CA ASP A 215 -11.42 2.93 15.84
C ASP A 215 -10.98 4.34 15.39
N PRO A 216 -9.70 4.59 15.14
CA PRO A 216 -9.25 5.88 14.64
C PRO A 216 -9.95 6.27 13.33
N ASN A 217 -10.48 5.31 12.58
CA ASN A 217 -11.28 5.53 11.37
C ASN A 217 -12.68 6.11 11.67
N ASP A 218 -13.19 6.00 12.90
CA ASP A 218 -14.49 6.55 13.29
C ASP A 218 -14.40 8.02 13.71
N ILE A 219 -13.19 8.57 13.83
CA ILE A 219 -12.97 10.00 14.09
C ILE A 219 -13.19 10.77 12.79
N PRO A 220 -14.20 11.65 12.68
CA PRO A 220 -14.61 12.22 11.39
C PRO A 220 -13.53 13.00 10.66
N ASP A 221 -12.74 13.80 11.37
CA ASP A 221 -11.65 14.62 10.83
C ASP A 221 -10.27 13.94 10.92
N GLY A 222 -10.23 12.67 11.39
CA GLY A 222 -9.01 11.97 11.77
C GLY A 222 -8.53 12.33 13.17
N PHE A 223 -7.53 11.59 13.67
CA PHE A 223 -6.98 11.84 14.99
C PHE A 223 -5.98 13.02 14.95
N ASN A 224 -6.22 14.08 15.69
CA ASN A 224 -5.44 15.34 15.66
C ASN A 224 -4.83 15.76 17.01
N GLN A 225 -4.97 14.93 18.07
CA GLN A 225 -4.35 15.23 19.35
C GLN A 225 -2.84 14.97 19.34
N GLU A 226 -2.14 15.44 20.37
CA GLU A 226 -0.69 15.30 20.53
C GLU A 226 -0.25 13.84 20.49
N ARG A 227 -1.01 12.97 21.16
CA ARG A 227 -0.71 11.55 21.30
C ARG A 227 -1.97 10.74 21.62
N GLY A 228 -2.09 9.56 21.00
CA GLY A 228 -3.16 8.60 21.32
C GLY A 228 -2.70 7.17 21.09
N VAL A 229 -3.29 6.22 21.79
CA VAL A 229 -3.00 4.79 21.71
C VAL A 229 -4.20 4.05 21.15
N PHE A 230 -4.01 3.33 20.05
CA PHE A 230 -5.08 2.68 19.30
C PHE A 230 -4.73 1.23 18.94
N MET A 231 -5.75 0.42 18.73
CA MET A 231 -5.64 -0.78 17.91
C MET A 231 -5.82 -0.38 16.44
N LEU A 232 -4.92 -0.84 15.56
CA LEU A 232 -5.02 -0.54 14.14
C LEU A 232 -6.08 -1.40 13.46
N SER A 233 -6.93 -0.75 12.66
CA SER A 233 -7.90 -1.42 11.82
C SER A 233 -7.21 -2.11 10.65
N GLN A 234 -7.64 -3.33 10.34
CA GLN A 234 -7.09 -4.17 9.31
C GLN A 234 -8.17 -4.57 8.30
N ALA A 235 -7.83 -4.53 7.01
CA ALA A 235 -8.69 -4.96 5.91
C ALA A 235 -8.81 -6.49 5.90
N MET A 236 -9.68 -7.01 6.76
CA MET A 236 -9.90 -8.43 6.98
C MET A 236 -11.38 -8.74 7.15
N GLN A 237 -11.74 -9.96 6.82
CA GLN A 237 -13.08 -10.49 7.07
C GLN A 237 -12.96 -11.92 7.63
N LYS A 238 -13.54 -12.15 8.81
CA LYS A 238 -13.53 -13.46 9.49
C LYS A 238 -12.12 -14.06 9.63
N GLY A 239 -11.14 -13.24 9.99
CA GLY A 239 -9.76 -13.68 10.17
C GLY A 239 -8.97 -13.95 8.88
N ALA A 240 -9.49 -13.61 7.71
CA ALA A 240 -8.79 -13.71 6.43
C ALA A 240 -8.60 -12.34 5.80
N ARG A 241 -7.53 -12.18 5.01
CA ARG A 241 -7.30 -10.99 4.19
C ARG A 241 -8.51 -10.68 3.33
N ARG A 242 -8.85 -9.40 3.23
CA ARG A 242 -9.81 -8.90 2.26
C ARG A 242 -9.26 -7.64 1.60
N GLY A 243 -9.33 -7.62 0.27
CA GLY A 243 -8.83 -6.51 -0.54
C GLY A 243 -9.65 -6.31 -1.80
N THR A 244 -9.05 -5.69 -2.79
CA THR A 244 -9.70 -5.47 -4.09
C THR A 244 -9.98 -6.78 -4.83
N ARG A 245 -9.15 -7.81 -4.65
CA ARG A 245 -9.35 -9.14 -5.26
C ARG A 245 -10.75 -9.70 -4.97
N GLU A 246 -11.12 -9.82 -3.70
CA GLU A 246 -12.41 -10.42 -3.30
C GLU A 246 -13.58 -9.61 -3.87
N ALA A 247 -13.50 -8.29 -3.77
CA ALA A 247 -14.53 -7.40 -4.24
C ALA A 247 -14.67 -7.42 -5.78
N LEU A 248 -13.56 -7.56 -6.51
CA LEU A 248 -13.55 -7.73 -7.97
C LEU A 248 -14.20 -9.04 -8.39
N LEU A 249 -13.83 -10.16 -7.75
CA LEU A 249 -14.40 -11.48 -8.05
C LEU A 249 -15.91 -11.55 -7.74
N GLU A 250 -16.34 -10.99 -6.62
CA GLU A 250 -17.75 -10.84 -6.27
C GLU A 250 -18.49 -10.02 -7.32
N THR A 251 -17.92 -8.89 -7.76
CA THR A 251 -18.54 -8.04 -8.78
C THR A 251 -18.59 -8.71 -10.14
N ALA A 252 -17.52 -9.39 -10.58
CA ALA A 252 -17.51 -10.11 -11.85
C ALA A 252 -18.53 -11.25 -11.87
N SER A 253 -18.75 -11.92 -10.73
CA SER A 253 -19.80 -12.94 -10.60
C SER A 253 -21.21 -12.34 -10.68
N GLN A 254 -21.44 -11.16 -10.10
CA GLN A 254 -22.74 -10.48 -10.10
C GLN A 254 -23.04 -9.79 -11.45
N TYR A 255 -22.02 -9.32 -12.14
CA TYR A 255 -22.10 -8.53 -13.38
C TYR A 255 -21.22 -9.15 -14.50
N PRO A 256 -21.42 -10.40 -14.89
CA PRO A 256 -20.49 -11.13 -15.76
C PRO A 256 -20.40 -10.56 -17.18
N GLY A 257 -21.40 -9.80 -17.63
CA GLY A 257 -21.37 -9.09 -18.91
C GLY A 257 -20.68 -7.72 -18.86
N ASN A 258 -20.48 -7.16 -17.67
CA ASN A 258 -19.99 -5.81 -17.47
C ASN A 258 -18.53 -5.78 -17.01
N LEU A 259 -18.07 -6.75 -16.19
CA LEU A 259 -16.69 -6.81 -15.73
C LEU A 259 -15.97 -8.04 -16.28
N ILE A 260 -15.04 -7.78 -17.18
CA ILE A 260 -14.15 -8.80 -17.75
C ILE A 260 -12.77 -8.61 -17.14
N ILE A 261 -12.27 -9.61 -16.41
CA ILE A 261 -10.95 -9.60 -15.78
C ILE A 261 -10.02 -10.52 -16.56
N LYS A 262 -8.88 -9.97 -17.02
CA LYS A 262 -7.81 -10.76 -17.62
C LYS A 262 -6.53 -10.59 -16.80
N THR A 263 -5.98 -11.68 -16.33
CA THR A 263 -4.70 -11.76 -15.61
C THR A 263 -3.59 -12.25 -16.53
N ASN A 264 -2.33 -12.09 -16.11
CA ASN A 264 -1.15 -12.34 -16.94
C ASN A 264 -1.16 -11.52 -18.24
N CYS A 265 -1.65 -10.28 -18.15
CA CYS A 265 -1.81 -9.36 -19.27
C CYS A 265 -1.03 -8.07 -18.97
N LEU A 266 0.23 -8.02 -19.38
CA LEU A 266 1.09 -6.87 -19.20
C LEU A 266 0.86 -5.84 -20.30
N VAL A 267 0.28 -4.68 -19.96
CA VAL A 267 0.11 -3.56 -20.89
C VAL A 267 1.48 -2.95 -21.17
N THR A 268 1.80 -2.85 -22.45
CA THR A 268 3.12 -2.41 -22.94
C THR A 268 3.10 -1.02 -23.54
N ARG A 269 1.97 -0.58 -24.11
CA ARG A 269 1.82 0.77 -24.71
C ARG A 269 0.36 1.19 -24.74
N LEU A 270 0.15 2.49 -24.74
CA LEU A 270 -1.12 3.13 -25.09
C LEU A 270 -1.26 3.21 -26.61
N ILE A 271 -2.46 2.99 -27.13
CA ILE A 271 -2.81 3.16 -28.55
C ILE A 271 -3.44 4.54 -28.71
N PHE A 272 -2.92 5.33 -29.64
CA PHE A 272 -3.41 6.66 -29.92
C PHE A 272 -4.19 6.68 -31.24
N ASP A 273 -5.14 7.59 -31.31
CA ASP A 273 -5.89 7.86 -32.53
C ASP A 273 -4.97 8.42 -33.61
N PRO A 274 -4.97 7.85 -34.84
CA PRO A 274 -4.13 8.36 -35.91
C PRO A 274 -4.51 9.78 -36.38
N GLU A 275 -5.79 10.19 -36.22
CA GLU A 275 -6.26 11.53 -36.62
C GLU A 275 -6.08 12.57 -35.51
N VAL A 276 -6.10 12.13 -34.23
CA VAL A 276 -5.90 12.97 -33.06
C VAL A 276 -4.79 12.39 -32.18
N PRO A 277 -3.52 12.69 -32.47
CA PRO A 277 -2.34 12.01 -31.89
C PRO A 277 -2.22 12.08 -30.35
N THR A 278 -3.02 12.92 -29.71
CA THR A 278 -3.09 13.03 -28.23
C THR A 278 -4.31 12.34 -27.62
N ARG A 279 -5.16 11.68 -28.44
CA ARG A 279 -6.32 10.93 -27.97
C ARG A 279 -5.98 9.46 -27.82
N VAL A 280 -6.12 8.91 -26.61
CA VAL A 280 -5.97 7.49 -26.35
C VAL A 280 -7.26 6.76 -26.75
N ILE A 281 -7.11 5.66 -27.52
CA ILE A 281 -8.23 4.84 -27.99
C ILE A 281 -8.12 3.38 -27.56
N GLY A 282 -7.07 2.98 -26.84
CA GLY A 282 -6.89 1.61 -26.39
C GLY A 282 -5.49 1.32 -25.85
N VAL A 283 -5.20 0.04 -25.74
CA VAL A 283 -3.92 -0.47 -25.22
C VAL A 283 -3.41 -1.67 -26.02
N SER A 284 -2.08 -1.75 -26.17
CA SER A 284 -1.39 -2.97 -26.56
C SER A 284 -0.86 -3.67 -25.31
N TYR A 285 -0.99 -4.97 -25.24
CA TYR A 285 -0.53 -5.77 -24.10
C TYR A 285 0.05 -7.13 -24.56
N LEU A 286 0.84 -7.73 -23.69
CA LEU A 286 1.36 -9.09 -23.85
C LEU A 286 0.64 -10.02 -22.88
N GLU A 287 0.14 -11.13 -23.38
CA GLU A 287 -0.44 -12.21 -22.59
C GLU A 287 0.61 -13.30 -22.36
N GLY A 288 0.91 -13.57 -21.08
CA GLY A 288 1.91 -14.55 -20.68
C GLY A 288 2.33 -14.36 -19.22
N ASN A 289 2.82 -15.45 -18.61
CA ASN A 289 3.28 -15.45 -17.22
C ASN A 289 4.69 -14.87 -17.13
N ASP A 290 4.99 -14.18 -16.02
CA ASP A 290 6.33 -13.74 -15.62
C ASP A 290 7.08 -12.92 -16.68
N LEU A 291 6.35 -12.14 -17.48
CA LEU A 291 6.92 -11.34 -18.56
C LEU A 291 7.70 -10.12 -18.06
N TYR A 292 7.28 -9.54 -16.92
CA TYR A 292 7.91 -8.34 -16.39
C TYR A 292 9.18 -8.67 -15.60
N ARG A 293 10.27 -7.92 -15.83
CA ARG A 293 11.58 -8.23 -15.26
C ARG A 293 11.72 -8.04 -13.75
N ALA A 294 10.68 -7.52 -13.08
CA ALA A 294 10.59 -7.57 -11.62
C ALA A 294 10.09 -8.92 -11.10
N SER A 295 9.68 -9.87 -11.94
CA SER A 295 9.28 -11.21 -11.51
C SER A 295 10.47 -11.97 -10.91
N HIS A 296 10.20 -12.81 -9.91
CA HIS A 296 11.19 -13.71 -9.32
C HIS A 296 11.73 -14.71 -10.34
N THR A 297 10.85 -15.16 -11.22
CA THR A 297 11.17 -16.11 -12.29
C THR A 297 11.08 -15.38 -13.62
N GLN A 298 12.22 -15.20 -14.26
CA GLN A 298 12.22 -14.61 -15.60
C GLN A 298 11.92 -15.68 -16.64
N THR A 299 10.96 -15.40 -17.51
CA THR A 299 10.66 -16.24 -18.66
C THR A 299 11.37 -15.73 -19.91
N SER A 300 11.84 -16.66 -20.77
CA SER A 300 12.30 -16.34 -22.12
C SER A 300 11.16 -16.29 -23.15
N ALA A 301 9.91 -16.58 -22.73
CA ALA A 301 8.75 -16.55 -23.61
C ALA A 301 8.43 -15.11 -24.03
N ALA A 302 8.17 -14.90 -25.30
CA ALA A 302 7.91 -13.56 -25.85
C ALA A 302 6.55 -12.96 -25.48
N GLY A 303 5.64 -13.72 -24.87
CA GLY A 303 4.25 -13.35 -24.66
C GLY A 303 3.46 -13.21 -25.98
N LYS A 304 2.15 -13.34 -25.92
CA LYS A 304 1.26 -13.17 -27.07
C LYS A 304 0.79 -11.73 -27.17
N LYS A 305 1.10 -11.05 -28.25
CA LYS A 305 0.65 -9.67 -28.50
C LYS A 305 -0.86 -9.64 -28.69
N GLN A 306 -1.50 -8.67 -28.03
CA GLN A 306 -2.93 -8.41 -28.05
C GLN A 306 -3.18 -6.89 -28.02
N GLU A 307 -4.36 -6.50 -28.48
CA GLU A 307 -4.85 -5.13 -28.40
C GLU A 307 -6.29 -5.10 -27.89
N ALA A 308 -6.65 -4.03 -27.21
CA ALA A 308 -8.01 -3.76 -26.78
C ALA A 308 -8.35 -2.29 -27.04
N ILE A 309 -9.58 -2.02 -27.48
CA ILE A 309 -10.07 -0.68 -27.80
C ILE A 309 -11.03 -0.20 -26.70
N ALA A 310 -10.78 1.03 -26.22
CA ALA A 310 -11.64 1.73 -25.30
C ALA A 310 -12.53 2.71 -26.05
N LEU A 311 -13.84 2.52 -26.00
CA LEU A 311 -14.81 3.39 -26.65
C LEU A 311 -14.99 4.74 -25.92
N LYS A 312 -14.65 4.78 -24.65
CA LYS A 312 -14.72 5.97 -23.78
C LYS A 312 -13.33 6.36 -23.28
N GLU A 313 -12.82 5.65 -22.26
CA GLU A 313 -11.54 6.01 -21.65
C GLU A 313 -10.69 4.79 -21.28
N VAL A 314 -9.38 5.01 -21.21
CA VAL A 314 -8.40 4.16 -20.55
C VAL A 314 -8.08 4.75 -19.18
N ILE A 315 -8.11 3.91 -18.13
CA ILE A 315 -7.81 4.30 -16.76
C ILE A 315 -6.54 3.57 -16.33
N LEU A 316 -5.47 4.33 -16.15
CA LEU A 316 -4.17 3.83 -15.75
C LEU A 316 -4.09 3.74 -14.21
N SER A 317 -3.85 2.54 -13.69
CA SER A 317 -3.77 2.23 -12.27
C SER A 317 -2.62 1.26 -11.96
N GLY A 318 -1.49 1.42 -12.66
CA GLY A 318 -0.30 0.56 -12.55
C GLY A 318 0.52 0.80 -11.26
N GLY A 319 0.16 1.80 -10.45
CA GLY A 319 0.88 2.17 -9.24
C GLY A 319 2.06 3.12 -9.49
N ALA A 320 2.69 3.59 -8.40
CA ALA A 320 3.67 4.67 -8.45
C ALA A 320 4.93 4.39 -9.30
N PHE A 321 5.22 3.15 -9.64
CA PHE A 321 6.37 2.79 -10.48
C PHE A 321 5.97 2.55 -11.94
N ASN A 322 4.92 1.78 -12.16
CA ASN A 322 4.55 1.34 -13.51
C ASN A 322 3.66 2.36 -14.25
N SER A 323 2.88 3.20 -13.54
CA SER A 323 2.09 4.25 -14.21
C SER A 323 2.97 5.27 -14.91
N PRO A 324 3.98 5.90 -14.27
CA PRO A 324 4.89 6.77 -14.99
C PRO A 324 5.71 6.03 -16.07
N GLN A 325 6.10 4.78 -15.84
CA GLN A 325 6.79 3.98 -16.84
C GLN A 325 5.96 3.81 -18.12
N LEU A 326 4.68 3.41 -18.00
CA LEU A 326 3.79 3.21 -19.14
C LEU A 326 3.54 4.51 -19.91
N LEU A 327 3.40 5.65 -19.21
CA LEU A 327 3.32 6.96 -19.86
C LEU A 327 4.56 7.23 -20.68
N MET A 328 5.75 7.08 -20.09
CA MET A 328 7.02 7.38 -20.76
C MET A 328 7.26 6.47 -21.98
N VAL A 329 7.08 5.15 -21.87
CA VAL A 329 7.24 4.25 -23.03
C VAL A 329 6.18 4.50 -24.11
N SER A 330 5.07 5.16 -23.79
CA SER A 330 4.03 5.56 -24.74
C SER A 330 4.22 6.97 -25.31
N GLY A 331 5.34 7.65 -25.00
CA GLY A 331 5.69 8.97 -25.52
C GLY A 331 5.08 10.14 -24.73
N ILE A 332 4.65 9.94 -23.48
CA ILE A 332 4.17 11.00 -22.58
C ILE A 332 5.20 11.17 -21.46
N GLY A 333 5.88 12.31 -21.43
CA GLY A 333 6.92 12.56 -20.43
C GLY A 333 7.86 13.70 -20.78
N ASP A 334 9.01 13.75 -20.12
CA ASP A 334 10.06 14.70 -20.41
C ASP A 334 10.70 14.39 -21.77
N ARG A 335 10.59 15.35 -22.72
CA ARG A 335 11.06 15.16 -24.11
C ARG A 335 12.53 14.74 -24.21
N ASP A 336 13.39 15.36 -23.40
CA ASP A 336 14.82 15.11 -23.48
C ASP A 336 15.13 13.70 -22.94
N GLN A 337 14.51 13.29 -21.84
CA GLN A 337 14.63 11.94 -21.30
C GLN A 337 14.11 10.88 -22.31
N LEU A 338 12.95 11.10 -22.93
CA LEU A 338 12.39 10.16 -23.89
C LEU A 338 13.30 9.99 -25.12
N LYS A 339 13.92 11.08 -25.58
CA LYS A 339 14.84 11.08 -26.71
C LYS A 339 16.10 10.24 -26.44
N GLU A 340 16.59 10.18 -25.17
CA GLU A 340 17.73 9.33 -24.80
C GLU A 340 17.48 7.84 -25.11
N PHE A 341 16.20 7.43 -25.09
CA PHE A 341 15.80 6.04 -25.38
C PHE A 341 15.17 5.85 -26.76
N GLY A 342 15.29 6.86 -27.66
CA GLY A 342 14.73 6.80 -29.01
C GLY A 342 13.19 6.81 -29.04
N ILE A 343 12.56 7.38 -28.03
CA ILE A 343 11.11 7.51 -27.94
C ILE A 343 10.70 8.93 -28.35
N ASP A 344 9.87 9.05 -29.38
CA ASP A 344 9.29 10.32 -29.78
C ASP A 344 8.27 10.84 -28.79
N ALA A 345 8.49 12.04 -28.28
CA ALA A 345 7.58 12.68 -27.34
C ALA A 345 6.29 13.14 -28.05
N ARG A 346 5.17 12.46 -27.79
CA ARG A 346 3.82 12.84 -28.22
C ARG A 346 3.30 14.03 -27.41
N VAL A 347 3.48 13.95 -26.10
CA VAL A 347 3.11 15.01 -25.15
C VAL A 347 4.29 15.28 -24.22
N HIS A 348 4.79 16.51 -24.26
CA HIS A 348 5.82 16.95 -23.31
C HIS A 348 5.18 17.21 -21.94
N LEU A 349 5.40 16.31 -21.01
CA LEU A 349 4.84 16.37 -19.65
C LEU A 349 5.96 16.03 -18.63
N PRO A 350 6.82 17.02 -18.30
CA PRO A 350 8.07 16.79 -17.58
C PRO A 350 7.88 16.36 -16.11
N GLY A 351 6.66 16.44 -15.57
CA GLY A 351 6.31 15.96 -14.24
C GLY A 351 6.24 14.43 -14.13
N VAL A 352 6.07 13.71 -15.25
CA VAL A 352 5.97 12.24 -15.24
C VAL A 352 7.22 11.61 -14.63
N GLY A 353 7.03 10.80 -13.60
CA GLY A 353 8.09 10.13 -12.86
C GLY A 353 8.84 11.00 -11.86
N LYS A 354 8.56 12.31 -11.77
CA LYS A 354 9.15 13.21 -10.76
C LYS A 354 8.29 13.25 -9.50
N ASN A 355 8.80 13.90 -8.43
CA ASN A 355 8.09 14.06 -7.16
C ASN A 355 7.78 12.72 -6.43
N LEU A 356 8.50 11.64 -6.73
CA LEU A 356 8.34 10.39 -6.03
C LEU A 356 8.61 10.57 -4.53
N GLN A 357 7.66 10.15 -3.71
CA GLN A 357 7.70 10.26 -2.26
C GLN A 357 7.46 8.89 -1.62
N ASP A 358 8.04 8.73 -0.44
CA ASP A 358 7.80 7.59 0.44
C ASP A 358 7.83 8.05 1.89
N ARG A 359 7.52 7.15 2.82
CA ARG A 359 7.66 7.35 4.25
C ARG A 359 9.05 6.92 4.69
N TYR A 360 9.41 7.32 5.93
CA TYR A 360 10.60 6.78 6.57
C TYR A 360 10.19 5.88 7.72
N GLU A 361 10.68 4.67 7.72
CA GLU A 361 10.43 3.69 8.77
C GLU A 361 11.74 3.14 9.33
N ILE A 362 11.72 2.80 10.63
CA ILE A 362 12.77 2.06 11.32
C ILE A 362 12.15 1.09 12.32
N GLY A 363 12.84 -0.01 12.62
CA GLY A 363 12.52 -0.89 13.75
C GLY A 363 13.28 -0.48 15.02
N VAL A 364 12.64 -0.69 16.18
CA VAL A 364 13.30 -0.61 17.49
C VAL A 364 12.92 -1.88 18.25
N SER A 365 13.87 -2.78 18.44
CA SER A 365 13.59 -4.14 18.91
C SER A 365 14.25 -4.45 20.25
N VAL A 366 13.52 -5.17 21.10
CA VAL A 366 14.03 -5.69 22.38
C VAL A 366 13.83 -7.20 22.45
N LYS A 367 14.73 -7.89 23.15
CA LYS A 367 14.57 -9.29 23.50
C LYS A 367 13.84 -9.42 24.83
N LEU A 368 12.84 -10.30 24.89
CA LEU A 368 12.06 -10.57 26.09
C LEU A 368 12.66 -11.73 26.90
N LYS A 369 12.60 -11.65 28.23
CA LYS A 369 13.02 -12.74 29.12
C LYS A 369 12.14 -13.97 28.96
N ARG A 370 10.86 -13.76 28.67
CA ARG A 370 9.89 -14.79 28.37
C ARG A 370 9.29 -14.48 27.01
N GLY A 371 9.29 -15.45 26.11
CA GLY A 371 8.63 -15.33 24.83
C GLY A 371 7.11 -15.14 24.98
N PHE A 372 6.47 -14.73 23.88
CA PHE A 372 5.02 -14.66 23.83
C PHE A 372 4.42 -16.05 23.94
N LYS A 373 3.67 -16.30 25.03
CA LYS A 373 3.05 -17.59 25.30
C LYS A 373 2.06 -17.98 24.20
N ILE A 374 1.36 -17.02 23.64
CA ILE A 374 0.39 -17.23 22.55
C ILE A 374 1.06 -17.71 21.24
N LEU A 375 2.37 -17.55 21.13
CA LEU A 375 3.17 -17.96 19.96
C LEU A 375 4.08 -19.16 20.24
N SER A 376 4.05 -19.74 21.45
CA SER A 376 5.01 -20.79 21.88
C SER A 376 4.98 -22.05 21.00
N ASP A 377 3.82 -22.39 20.47
CA ASP A 377 3.62 -23.60 19.66
C ASP A 377 3.57 -23.29 18.16
N CYS A 378 3.67 -22.00 17.79
CA CYS A 378 3.66 -21.58 16.39
C CYS A 378 5.03 -21.77 15.74
N THR A 379 5.04 -22.22 14.49
CA THR A 379 6.26 -22.39 13.68
C THR A 379 6.27 -21.50 12.44
N PHE A 380 5.31 -20.61 12.33
CA PHE A 380 5.13 -19.66 11.24
C PHE A 380 5.05 -20.32 9.85
N GLY A 381 4.28 -21.42 9.77
CA GLY A 381 4.02 -22.16 8.54
C GLY A 381 5.14 -23.12 8.12
N ALA A 382 5.99 -23.56 9.06
CA ALA A 382 6.80 -24.75 8.85
C ALA A 382 5.92 -26.01 8.86
N GLU A 383 6.52 -27.16 8.55
CA GLU A 383 5.82 -28.44 8.60
C GLU A 383 5.20 -28.66 10.01
N ASP A 384 3.96 -29.14 10.04
CA ASP A 384 3.20 -29.39 11.28
C ASP A 384 2.97 -28.16 12.19
N ASP A 385 2.71 -26.97 11.62
CA ASP A 385 2.41 -25.77 12.40
C ASP A 385 1.03 -25.86 13.11
N PRO A 386 1.00 -26.00 14.45
CA PRO A 386 -0.26 -26.06 15.19
C PRO A 386 -1.11 -24.79 15.07
N CYS A 387 -0.46 -23.62 14.95
CA CYS A 387 -1.16 -22.35 14.81
C CYS A 387 -1.81 -22.20 13.44
N LEU A 388 -1.19 -22.73 12.39
CA LEU A 388 -1.80 -22.80 11.06
C LEU A 388 -2.95 -23.80 11.04
N SER A 389 -2.81 -24.94 11.69
CA SER A 389 -3.89 -25.93 11.84
C SER A 389 -5.09 -25.36 12.59
N ALA A 390 -4.86 -24.60 13.66
CA ALA A 390 -5.91 -23.87 14.37
C ALA A 390 -6.57 -22.78 13.50
N TYR A 391 -5.77 -22.09 12.68
CA TYR A 391 -6.29 -21.11 11.71
C TYR A 391 -7.21 -21.77 10.67
N GLN A 392 -6.85 -22.93 10.15
CA GLN A 392 -7.66 -23.66 9.17
C GLN A 392 -9.01 -24.11 9.75
N GLN A 393 -9.07 -24.37 11.06
CA GLN A 393 -10.32 -24.73 11.74
C GLN A 393 -11.20 -23.52 12.03
N ASP A 394 -10.64 -22.44 12.56
CA ASP A 394 -11.36 -21.18 12.85
C ASP A 394 -10.42 -19.98 12.65
N PRO A 395 -10.40 -19.39 11.43
CA PRO A 395 -9.57 -18.24 11.15
C PRO A 395 -9.83 -17.04 12.06
N GLY A 396 -11.09 -16.83 12.46
CA GLY A 396 -11.49 -15.70 13.29
C GLY A 396 -11.06 -15.79 14.74
N ALA A 397 -10.82 -17.01 15.25
CA ALA A 397 -10.33 -17.26 16.60
C ALA A 397 -8.82 -17.52 16.69
N SER A 398 -8.14 -17.70 15.57
CA SER A 398 -6.71 -17.99 15.51
C SER A 398 -5.87 -16.73 15.64
N ILE A 399 -4.68 -16.88 16.29
CA ILE A 399 -3.67 -15.82 16.34
C ILE A 399 -3.16 -15.43 14.93
N TYR A 400 -3.18 -16.35 13.98
CA TYR A 400 -2.82 -16.09 12.60
C TYR A 400 -3.90 -15.31 11.81
N GLY A 401 -5.10 -15.17 12.37
CA GLY A 401 -6.16 -14.28 11.85
C GLY A 401 -5.92 -12.79 12.11
N SER A 402 -4.67 -12.38 12.33
CA SER A 402 -4.21 -11.00 12.53
C SER A 402 -2.86 -10.81 11.84
N ASN A 403 -2.55 -9.57 11.43
CA ASN A 403 -1.25 -9.23 10.85
C ASN A 403 -0.12 -9.09 11.89
N GLY A 404 -0.40 -9.34 13.17
CA GLY A 404 0.54 -9.22 14.27
C GLY A 404 0.65 -7.82 14.88
N SER A 405 0.16 -6.76 14.23
CA SER A 405 0.12 -5.42 14.85
C SER A 405 -1.01 -5.34 15.87
N VAL A 406 -0.65 -5.28 17.15
CA VAL A 406 -1.62 -5.33 18.25
C VAL A 406 -1.99 -3.94 18.75
N ILE A 407 -1.02 -3.02 18.80
CA ILE A 407 -1.17 -1.70 19.39
C ILE A 407 -0.34 -0.67 18.61
N SER A 408 -0.83 0.54 18.54
CA SER A 408 -0.13 1.66 17.92
C SER A 408 -0.23 2.92 18.75
N VAL A 409 0.79 3.75 18.66
CA VAL A 409 0.82 5.12 19.20
C VAL A 409 0.83 6.08 18.01
N LEU A 410 -0.24 6.85 17.84
CA LEU A 410 -0.29 7.98 16.93
C LEU A 410 0.20 9.20 17.68
N LYS A 411 1.19 9.92 17.14
CA LYS A 411 1.84 11.03 17.85
C LYS A 411 2.33 12.11 16.89
N LYS A 412 2.32 13.35 17.34
CA LYS A 412 3.04 14.46 16.69
C LYS A 412 4.54 14.31 16.93
N SER A 413 5.36 14.43 15.89
CA SER A 413 6.82 14.37 16.02
C SER A 413 7.39 15.58 16.74
N SER A 414 6.72 16.72 16.63
CA SER A 414 7.00 17.96 17.34
C SER A 414 5.70 18.74 17.64
N PRO A 415 5.71 19.67 18.61
CA PRO A 415 4.51 20.47 18.95
C PRO A 415 3.99 21.35 17.82
N GLU A 416 4.83 21.67 16.83
CA GLU A 416 4.46 22.52 15.69
C GLU A 416 3.65 21.77 14.63
N LYS A 417 3.57 20.44 14.70
CA LYS A 417 2.76 19.66 13.76
C LYS A 417 1.28 19.84 14.07
N GLU A 418 0.50 20.11 13.05
CA GLU A 418 -0.96 20.27 13.18
C GLU A 418 -1.64 18.94 13.51
N VAL A 419 -1.17 17.84 12.90
CA VAL A 419 -1.69 16.48 13.06
C VAL A 419 -0.57 15.50 13.39
N PRO A 420 -0.89 14.33 13.98
CA PRO A 420 0.07 13.25 14.15
C PRO A 420 0.71 12.82 12.85
N ASP A 421 2.02 12.82 12.83
CA ASP A 421 2.84 12.42 11.70
C ASP A 421 3.75 11.22 12.03
N LEU A 422 3.56 10.62 13.21
CA LEU A 422 4.19 9.37 13.63
C LEU A 422 3.12 8.32 13.93
N CYS A 423 3.37 7.11 13.45
CA CYS A 423 2.71 5.88 13.89
C CYS A 423 3.77 4.91 14.41
N VAL A 424 3.77 4.68 15.72
CA VAL A 424 4.66 3.71 16.36
C VAL A 424 3.83 2.49 16.73
N PHE A 425 3.98 1.39 15.96
CA PHE A 425 3.14 0.21 16.12
C PHE A 425 3.95 -1.03 16.54
N GLY A 426 3.38 -1.82 17.42
CA GLY A 426 4.04 -2.95 18.05
C GLY A 426 3.80 -4.26 17.32
N LEU A 427 4.88 -5.01 17.10
CA LEU A 427 4.91 -6.31 16.44
C LEU A 427 5.61 -7.35 17.32
N PRO A 428 4.98 -8.50 17.63
CA PRO A 428 5.66 -9.64 18.24
C PRO A 428 6.51 -10.34 17.17
N GLY A 429 7.80 -10.02 17.14
CA GLY A 429 8.75 -10.53 16.16
C GLY A 429 9.86 -9.53 15.85
N ARG A 430 10.77 -9.93 14.97
CA ARG A 430 11.93 -9.15 14.55
C ARG A 430 11.64 -8.49 13.19
N PHE A 431 11.50 -7.17 13.15
CA PHE A 431 11.29 -6.48 11.89
C PHE A 431 12.20 -5.25 11.74
N ARG A 432 13.02 -5.25 10.69
CA ARG A 432 14.00 -4.19 10.40
C ARG A 432 13.95 -3.70 8.94
N GLY A 433 12.83 -3.96 8.24
CA GLY A 433 12.60 -3.57 6.85
C GLY A 433 12.67 -4.74 5.88
N TYR A 434 12.70 -4.42 4.59
CA TYR A 434 12.61 -5.40 3.50
C TYR A 434 14.00 -5.68 2.92
N TYR A 435 14.39 -6.93 2.91
CA TYR A 435 15.59 -7.48 2.26
C TYR A 435 15.30 -8.94 1.89
N PRO A 436 16.00 -9.52 0.90
CA PRO A 436 15.74 -10.91 0.51
C PRO A 436 15.86 -11.88 1.69
N GLY A 437 14.82 -12.66 1.94
CA GLY A 437 14.74 -13.62 3.05
C GLY A 437 14.23 -13.04 4.38
N TYR A 438 13.86 -11.77 4.46
CA TYR A 438 13.41 -11.15 5.72
C TYR A 438 12.18 -11.87 6.33
N SER A 439 11.31 -12.44 5.50
CA SER A 439 10.11 -13.13 5.96
C SER A 439 10.38 -14.40 6.74
N GLN A 440 11.58 -14.96 6.63
CA GLN A 440 12.04 -16.11 7.41
C GLN A 440 12.60 -15.69 8.77
N GLU A 441 13.07 -14.45 8.90
CA GLU A 441 13.67 -13.89 10.11
C GLU A 441 12.65 -13.16 11.01
N VAL A 442 11.49 -12.74 10.44
CA VAL A 442 10.52 -11.91 11.15
C VAL A 442 9.89 -12.63 12.35
N PHE A 443 9.72 -13.94 12.27
CA PHE A 443 9.12 -14.72 13.34
C PHE A 443 10.14 -15.08 14.41
N ASP A 444 10.08 -14.38 15.53
CA ASP A 444 10.86 -14.67 16.73
C ASP A 444 9.97 -14.38 17.96
N PRO A 445 9.40 -15.41 18.61
CA PRO A 445 8.49 -15.22 19.74
C PRO A 445 9.15 -14.63 20.99
N GLN A 446 10.47 -14.47 21.00
CA GLN A 446 11.21 -13.80 22.09
C GLN A 446 11.56 -12.35 21.77
N VAL A 447 11.20 -11.83 20.60
CA VAL A 447 11.50 -10.46 20.20
C VAL A 447 10.21 -9.66 20.07
N PHE A 448 10.25 -8.43 20.51
CA PHE A 448 9.22 -7.42 20.25
C PHE A 448 9.83 -6.22 19.55
N THR A 449 9.17 -5.76 18.50
CA THR A 449 9.61 -4.59 17.72
C THR A 449 8.55 -3.49 17.74
N TRP A 450 8.95 -2.27 18.07
CA TRP A 450 8.22 -1.08 17.66
C TRP A 450 8.67 -0.68 16.26
N ALA A 451 7.79 -0.76 15.28
CA ALA A 451 8.00 -0.15 13.98
C ALA A 451 7.59 1.32 14.05
N VAL A 452 8.53 2.20 13.80
CA VAL A 452 8.34 3.65 13.77
C VAL A 452 8.11 4.06 12.32
N LEU A 453 6.94 4.57 12.02
CA LEU A 453 6.59 5.12 10.70
C LEU A 453 6.43 6.63 10.82
N LYS A 454 7.25 7.39 10.06
CA LYS A 454 7.11 8.83 9.86
C LYS A 454 6.27 9.08 8.61
N GLY A 455 5.03 9.53 8.80
CA GLY A 455 4.15 10.00 7.74
C GLY A 455 4.42 11.46 7.37
N HIS A 456 3.67 11.99 6.38
CA HIS A 456 3.75 13.40 5.96
C HIS A 456 5.19 13.85 5.70
N THR A 457 5.96 13.06 4.95
CA THR A 457 7.34 13.40 4.59
C THR A 457 7.40 14.68 3.76
N GLU A 458 8.43 15.46 3.95
CA GLU A 458 8.65 16.71 3.21
C GLU A 458 9.57 16.51 2.00
N ASN A 459 10.31 15.40 1.97
CA ASN A 459 11.15 15.06 0.83
C ASN A 459 10.28 14.67 -0.38
N ASN A 460 10.47 15.38 -1.49
CA ASN A 460 9.83 15.12 -2.78
C ASN A 460 10.82 15.04 -3.95
N GLY A 461 12.11 14.84 -3.64
CA GLY A 461 13.19 14.81 -4.62
C GLY A 461 13.33 13.49 -5.38
N GLY A 462 12.57 12.46 -5.02
CA GLY A 462 12.63 11.15 -5.66
C GLY A 462 12.11 11.14 -7.10
N TYR A 463 12.47 10.07 -7.83
CA TYR A 463 12.06 9.92 -9.22
C TYR A 463 11.87 8.45 -9.64
N VAL A 464 11.11 8.28 -10.71
CA VAL A 464 11.01 7.07 -11.55
C VAL A 464 11.42 7.45 -12.96
N LYS A 465 12.45 6.82 -13.52
CA LYS A 465 12.97 7.08 -14.87
C LYS A 465 13.05 5.78 -15.67
N LEU A 466 13.03 5.89 -16.99
CA LEU A 466 13.30 4.72 -17.84
C LEU A 466 14.78 4.29 -17.72
N ARG A 467 15.01 2.98 -17.82
CA ARG A 467 16.33 2.37 -18.07
C ARG A 467 16.51 2.02 -19.53
N SER A 468 15.42 1.76 -20.23
CA SER A 468 15.37 1.42 -21.65
C SER A 468 13.99 1.74 -22.23
N SER A 469 13.85 1.62 -23.56
CA SER A 469 12.55 1.69 -24.24
C SER A 469 11.74 0.38 -24.20
N ASP A 470 12.29 -0.68 -23.61
CA ASP A 470 11.63 -1.97 -23.45
C ASP A 470 10.60 -1.90 -22.31
N PRO A 471 9.29 -2.07 -22.56
CA PRO A 471 8.26 -2.02 -21.54
C PRO A 471 8.32 -3.17 -20.52
N LEU A 472 9.09 -4.21 -20.78
CA LEU A 472 9.29 -5.33 -19.85
C LEU A 472 10.36 -5.03 -18.81
N ASP A 473 11.21 -4.03 -19.04
CA ASP A 473 12.29 -3.65 -18.13
C ASP A 473 11.76 -2.90 -16.91
N THR A 474 12.46 -3.00 -15.78
CA THR A 474 12.13 -2.21 -14.59
C THR A 474 12.66 -0.79 -14.72
N PRO A 475 11.95 0.23 -14.26
CA PRO A 475 12.47 1.60 -14.25
C PRO A 475 13.61 1.77 -13.25
N ASP A 476 14.40 2.84 -13.41
CA ASP A 476 15.29 3.35 -12.38
C ASP A 476 14.49 4.15 -11.36
N ILE A 477 14.58 3.73 -10.08
CA ILE A 477 13.80 4.28 -8.96
C ILE A 477 14.76 4.76 -7.89
N ASN A 478 14.70 6.05 -7.56
CA ASN A 478 15.52 6.62 -6.50
C ASN A 478 14.69 7.57 -5.65
N PHE A 479 14.68 7.36 -4.34
CA PHE A 479 13.92 8.18 -3.39
C PHE A 479 14.68 9.39 -2.88
N LYS A 480 15.99 9.45 -3.06
CA LYS A 480 16.87 10.54 -2.59
C LYS A 480 16.63 10.87 -1.13
N TYR A 481 16.93 9.92 -0.26
CA TYR A 481 16.66 10.05 1.16
C TYR A 481 17.45 11.20 1.80
N PHE A 482 16.82 11.82 2.78
CA PHE A 482 17.37 12.81 3.71
C PHE A 482 18.18 13.93 3.01
N ASP A 483 19.50 13.92 3.13
CA ASP A 483 20.41 14.97 2.67
C ASP A 483 20.61 15.03 1.14
N GLU A 484 20.16 14.00 0.40
CA GLU A 484 20.05 14.04 -1.07
C GLU A 484 18.69 14.53 -1.57
N GLY A 485 17.72 14.62 -0.68
CA GLY A 485 16.36 15.05 -0.99
C GLY A 485 16.17 16.55 -0.92
N THR A 486 14.90 16.93 -0.85
CA THR A 486 14.46 18.33 -0.82
C THR A 486 14.16 18.84 0.60
N ASN A 487 14.18 17.99 1.61
CA ASN A 487 13.96 18.36 3.02
C ASN A 487 15.21 18.97 3.65
N LEU A 488 15.56 20.21 3.24
CA LEU A 488 16.76 20.91 3.70
C LEU A 488 16.71 21.28 5.19
N SER A 489 15.53 21.34 5.80
CA SER A 489 15.36 21.59 7.24
C SER A 489 15.78 20.40 8.11
N GLY A 490 15.88 19.20 7.53
CA GLY A 490 16.14 17.97 8.26
C GLY A 490 14.96 17.50 9.13
N SER A 491 13.77 18.08 8.95
CA SER A 491 12.58 17.77 9.77
C SER A 491 12.14 16.32 9.66
N ASP A 492 12.33 15.67 8.49
CA ASP A 492 12.03 14.25 8.32
C ASP A 492 12.92 13.37 9.20
N LEU A 493 14.24 13.62 9.19
CA LEU A 493 15.19 12.90 10.04
C LEU A 493 14.92 13.14 11.53
N ALA A 494 14.65 14.39 11.92
CA ALA A 494 14.29 14.75 13.29
C ALA A 494 12.97 14.09 13.72
N GLY A 495 12.00 13.97 12.82
CA GLY A 495 10.73 13.30 13.07
C GLY A 495 10.92 11.79 13.33
N VAL A 496 11.72 11.10 12.52
CA VAL A 496 12.06 9.67 12.77
C VAL A 496 12.80 9.51 14.09
N LEU A 497 13.74 10.40 14.42
CA LEU A 497 14.44 10.41 15.73
C LEU A 497 13.47 10.58 16.90
N SER A 498 12.46 11.46 16.76
CA SER A 498 11.40 11.61 17.77
C SER A 498 10.62 10.29 17.97
N GLY A 499 10.33 9.56 16.88
CA GLY A 499 9.68 8.26 16.94
C GLY A 499 10.56 7.17 17.58
N LEU A 500 11.87 7.16 17.31
CA LEU A 500 12.85 6.27 17.97
C LEU A 500 12.86 6.53 19.47
N LYS A 501 12.91 7.79 19.88
CA LYS A 501 12.86 8.19 21.30
C LYS A 501 11.54 7.75 21.97
N GLU A 502 10.41 7.83 21.25
CA GLU A 502 9.13 7.34 21.75
C GLU A 502 9.16 5.83 21.96
N ALA A 503 9.68 5.05 21.00
CA ALA A 503 9.81 3.59 21.15
C ALA A 503 10.69 3.22 22.35
N ARG A 504 11.80 3.92 22.56
CA ARG A 504 12.67 3.75 23.75
C ARG A 504 11.98 4.13 25.06
N ARG A 505 11.19 5.20 25.05
CA ARG A 505 10.36 5.59 26.20
C ARG A 505 9.36 4.49 26.56
N LEU A 506 8.75 3.88 25.57
CA LEU A 506 7.84 2.76 25.74
C LEU A 506 8.56 1.54 26.34
N HIS A 507 9.74 1.18 25.82
CA HIS A 507 10.55 0.09 26.38
C HIS A 507 10.96 0.35 27.85
N ALA A 508 11.33 1.58 28.18
CA ALA A 508 11.68 1.96 29.55
C ALA A 508 10.49 1.89 30.53
N SER A 509 9.28 1.84 30.00
CA SER A 509 8.04 1.70 30.78
C SER A 509 7.59 0.25 30.95
N PHE A 510 8.27 -0.71 30.34
CA PHE A 510 7.99 -2.12 30.49
C PHE A 510 8.33 -2.60 31.92
N PRO A 511 7.63 -3.62 32.45
CA PRO A 511 8.03 -4.26 33.69
C PRO A 511 9.49 -4.73 33.64
N LEU A 512 10.25 -4.53 34.73
CA LEU A 512 11.68 -4.86 34.82
C LEU A 512 11.99 -6.34 34.54
N ASP A 513 11.02 -7.23 34.72
CA ASP A 513 11.13 -8.66 34.47
C ASP A 513 10.75 -9.07 33.05
N LEU A 514 10.34 -8.12 32.19
CA LEU A 514 9.91 -8.42 30.81
C LEU A 514 11.07 -8.42 29.82
N ILE A 515 12.00 -7.46 29.91
CA ILE A 515 13.14 -7.30 28.99
C ILE A 515 14.35 -8.08 29.51
N VAL A 516 15.11 -8.75 28.62
CA VAL A 516 16.31 -9.54 29.01
C VAL A 516 17.43 -8.63 29.47
N ASP A 517 17.95 -7.80 28.57
CA ASP A 517 19.11 -6.98 28.85
C ASP A 517 18.93 -5.57 28.33
N GLN A 518 18.70 -5.44 27.02
CA GLN A 518 18.73 -4.15 26.35
C GLN A 518 18.04 -4.23 24.98
N GLU A 519 17.99 -3.10 24.32
CA GLU A 519 17.62 -2.96 22.93
C GLU A 519 18.62 -3.72 22.04
N ILE A 520 18.09 -4.62 21.18
CA ILE A 520 18.91 -5.40 20.24
C ILE A 520 19.01 -4.78 18.85
N TYR A 521 18.14 -3.80 18.54
CA TYR A 521 18.16 -3.04 17.32
C TYR A 521 17.45 -1.70 17.53
N PRO A 522 18.07 -0.55 17.21
CA PRO A 522 19.42 -0.37 16.71
C PRO A 522 20.54 -0.81 17.66
N GLY A 523 20.30 -0.90 18.96
CA GLY A 523 21.26 -1.29 19.97
C GLY A 523 21.89 -0.10 20.71
N ILE A 524 22.66 -0.41 21.76
CA ILE A 524 23.18 0.56 22.72
C ILE A 524 24.20 1.54 22.11
N ASP A 525 24.86 1.17 21.02
CA ASP A 525 25.85 2.03 20.34
C ASP A 525 25.24 3.28 19.70
N PHE A 526 23.90 3.33 19.59
CA PHE A 526 23.13 4.42 19.00
C PHE A 526 22.26 5.14 20.04
N ASN A 527 22.81 5.48 21.21
CA ASN A 527 22.05 6.02 22.32
C ASN A 527 22.05 7.55 22.43
N ASP A 528 22.97 8.26 21.76
CA ASP A 528 22.92 9.70 21.59
C ASP A 528 22.25 10.12 20.27
N ASP A 529 21.87 11.40 20.17
CA ASP A 529 21.11 11.91 19.02
C ASP A 529 21.88 11.81 17.70
N GLU A 530 23.19 12.03 17.70
CA GLU A 530 23.99 12.04 16.46
C GLU A 530 24.22 10.62 15.95
N SER A 531 24.55 9.67 16.82
CA SER A 531 24.68 8.26 16.46
C SER A 531 23.33 7.69 16.02
N ALA A 532 22.23 8.07 16.69
CA ALA A 532 20.87 7.65 16.30
C ALA A 532 20.46 8.22 14.94
N LYS A 533 20.75 9.49 14.63
CA LYS A 533 20.52 10.07 13.29
C LYS A 533 21.33 9.35 12.21
N ALA A 534 22.60 9.04 12.50
CA ALA A 534 23.46 8.31 11.58
C ALA A 534 22.91 6.89 11.30
N PHE A 535 22.38 6.21 12.32
CA PHE A 535 21.68 4.96 12.17
C PHE A 535 20.43 5.11 11.30
N ILE A 536 19.56 6.08 11.59
CA ILE A 536 18.33 6.34 10.83
C ILE A 536 18.66 6.61 9.37
N ALA A 537 19.63 7.48 9.08
CA ALA A 537 20.03 7.79 7.70
C ALA A 537 20.54 6.56 6.95
N ARG A 538 21.16 5.61 7.65
CA ARG A 538 21.67 4.38 7.05
C ARG A 538 20.60 3.31 6.86
N GLU A 539 19.68 3.14 7.83
CA GLU A 539 18.81 1.96 7.95
C GLU A 539 17.33 2.22 7.68
N ALA A 540 16.92 3.48 7.50
CA ALA A 540 15.52 3.77 7.20
C ALA A 540 15.09 3.13 5.88
N TRP A 541 13.83 2.68 5.83
CA TRP A 541 13.21 2.15 4.63
C TRP A 541 11.85 2.81 4.41
N GLY A 542 11.18 2.44 3.31
CA GLY A 542 9.80 2.77 3.03
C GLY A 542 9.17 1.72 2.13
N HIS A 543 7.85 1.74 1.99
CA HIS A 543 7.10 0.85 1.11
C HIS A 543 5.77 1.46 0.64
N HIS A 544 5.61 2.77 0.81
CA HIS A 544 4.44 3.56 0.45
C HIS A 544 4.69 4.50 -0.74
N ALA A 545 5.48 4.08 -1.73
CA ALA A 545 5.77 4.84 -2.93
C ALA A 545 4.53 5.48 -3.54
N SER A 546 4.59 6.79 -3.78
CA SER A 546 3.47 7.61 -4.26
C SER A 546 3.96 8.87 -4.97
N CYS A 547 3.03 9.68 -5.48
CA CYS A 547 3.27 11.05 -5.94
C CYS A 547 4.04 11.21 -7.26
N SER A 548 4.38 10.13 -7.96
CA SER A 548 5.24 10.15 -9.18
C SER A 548 4.53 10.66 -10.46
N ASN A 549 3.23 10.97 -10.40
CA ASN A 549 2.43 11.63 -11.45
C ASN A 549 1.51 12.66 -10.80
N LYS A 550 2.08 13.62 -10.07
CA LYS A 550 1.33 14.46 -9.15
C LYS A 550 0.18 15.24 -9.81
N MET A 551 -0.90 15.36 -9.08
CA MET A 551 -2.04 16.21 -9.40
C MET A 551 -1.71 17.70 -9.19
N GLY A 552 -2.25 18.54 -10.06
CA GLY A 552 -2.13 19.99 -9.93
C GLY A 552 -2.82 20.72 -11.10
N PRO A 553 -2.90 22.05 -11.03
CA PRO A 553 -3.50 22.86 -12.10
C PRO A 553 -2.67 22.81 -13.38
N ALA A 554 -3.29 23.07 -14.53
CA ALA A 554 -2.63 23.09 -15.84
C ALA A 554 -1.46 24.09 -15.95
N GLY A 555 -1.43 25.11 -15.09
CA GLY A 555 -0.33 26.09 -15.03
C GLY A 555 0.90 25.60 -14.27
N ASP A 556 0.83 24.46 -13.54
CA ASP A 556 1.98 23.84 -12.90
C ASP A 556 2.70 22.92 -13.91
N PRO A 557 3.93 23.27 -14.36
CA PRO A 557 4.66 22.46 -15.35
C PRO A 557 5.06 21.08 -14.84
N THR A 558 4.93 20.83 -13.55
CA THR A 558 5.25 19.54 -12.93
C THR A 558 4.00 18.72 -12.59
N ALA A 559 2.78 19.26 -12.81
CA ALA A 559 1.55 18.52 -12.68
C ALA A 559 1.35 17.56 -13.87
N VAL A 560 0.89 16.35 -13.58
CA VAL A 560 0.63 15.30 -14.58
C VAL A 560 -0.86 15.12 -14.82
N VAL A 561 -1.68 15.24 -13.77
CA VAL A 561 -3.13 15.09 -13.85
C VAL A 561 -3.86 16.29 -13.24
N ASP A 562 -5.06 16.56 -13.74
CA ASP A 562 -5.98 17.53 -13.14
C ASP A 562 -6.75 16.95 -11.94
N SER A 563 -7.59 17.77 -11.26
CA SER A 563 -8.43 17.36 -10.13
C SER A 563 -9.49 16.31 -10.49
N ASN A 564 -9.76 16.10 -11.78
CA ASN A 564 -10.63 15.04 -12.30
C ASN A 564 -9.84 13.83 -12.81
N PHE A 565 -8.58 13.68 -12.39
CA PHE A 565 -7.69 12.55 -12.74
C PHE A 565 -7.23 12.50 -14.20
N ARG A 566 -7.62 13.47 -15.07
CA ARG A 566 -7.28 13.49 -16.49
C ARG A 566 -5.83 13.89 -16.69
N VAL A 567 -5.14 13.18 -17.57
CA VAL A 567 -3.74 13.49 -17.92
C VAL A 567 -3.69 14.78 -18.75
N HIS A 568 -2.88 15.74 -18.32
CA HIS A 568 -2.74 17.03 -19.02
C HIS A 568 -2.25 16.84 -20.47
N GLY A 569 -2.95 17.45 -21.41
CA GLY A 569 -2.62 17.38 -22.84
C GLY A 569 -2.98 16.06 -23.53
N VAL A 570 -3.63 15.13 -22.84
CA VAL A 570 -4.06 13.82 -23.38
C VAL A 570 -5.55 13.65 -23.15
N SER A 571 -6.30 13.29 -24.18
CA SER A 571 -7.72 12.96 -24.03
C SER A 571 -7.96 11.46 -23.89
N ASN A 572 -9.06 11.10 -23.24
CA ASN A 572 -9.49 9.72 -22.95
C ASN A 572 -8.51 8.91 -22.09
N LEU A 573 -7.72 9.57 -21.25
CA LEU A 573 -6.79 8.93 -20.32
C LEU A 573 -6.88 9.56 -18.93
N ARG A 574 -7.11 8.74 -17.92
CA ARG A 574 -6.99 9.12 -16.49
C ARG A 574 -5.98 8.26 -15.79
N ILE A 575 -5.41 8.78 -14.68
CA ILE A 575 -4.57 8.02 -13.75
C ILE A 575 -5.28 7.99 -12.41
N VAL A 576 -5.47 6.78 -11.87
CA VAL A 576 -6.11 6.59 -10.57
C VAL A 576 -5.35 5.54 -9.76
N ASP A 577 -4.30 5.98 -9.12
CA ASP A 577 -3.50 5.21 -8.16
C ASP A 577 -2.68 6.16 -7.26
N ALA A 578 -1.82 5.61 -6.42
CA ALA A 578 -1.04 6.40 -5.48
C ALA A 578 -0.07 7.39 -6.14
N SER A 579 0.20 7.28 -7.44
CA SER A 579 1.11 8.20 -8.14
C SER A 579 0.58 9.63 -8.24
N ILE A 580 -0.74 9.82 -8.15
CA ILE A 580 -1.35 11.14 -8.40
C ILE A 580 -1.31 12.12 -7.23
N PHE A 581 -1.03 11.65 -6.03
CA PHE A 581 -1.00 12.55 -4.88
C PHE A 581 0.06 13.65 -5.07
N PRO A 582 -0.26 14.93 -4.81
CA PRO A 582 0.73 16.00 -4.85
C PRO A 582 1.73 15.89 -3.69
N LYS A 583 1.26 15.44 -2.53
CA LYS A 583 2.03 15.09 -1.33
C LYS A 583 1.48 13.78 -0.76
N ILE A 584 2.34 12.96 -0.18
CA ILE A 584 1.95 11.67 0.39
C ILE A 584 0.96 11.85 1.55
N PRO A 585 -0.30 11.34 1.47
CA PRO A 585 -1.33 11.61 2.46
C PRO A 585 -1.34 10.60 3.60
N GLY A 586 -1.76 11.02 4.77
CA GLY A 586 -2.01 10.18 5.94
C GLY A 586 -0.79 9.43 6.45
N LEU A 587 -1.02 8.31 7.14
CA LEU A 587 0.03 7.43 7.68
C LEU A 587 0.22 6.13 6.88
N PHE A 588 -0.82 5.62 6.21
CA PHE A 588 -0.77 4.44 5.35
C PHE A 588 -1.43 4.74 4.01
N ILE A 589 -0.82 4.27 2.90
CA ILE A 589 -1.20 4.71 1.55
C ILE A 589 -2.41 3.94 0.95
N ALA A 590 -2.77 2.77 1.49
CA ALA A 590 -3.82 1.94 0.90
C ALA A 590 -5.21 2.61 0.99
N ALA A 591 -5.60 3.07 2.19
CA ALA A 591 -6.89 3.71 2.40
C ALA A 591 -7.09 4.97 1.53
N PRO A 592 -6.16 5.95 1.48
CA PRO A 592 -6.31 7.09 0.60
C PRO A 592 -6.40 6.70 -0.88
N THR A 593 -5.72 5.63 -1.32
CA THR A 593 -5.82 5.15 -2.70
C THR A 593 -7.21 4.58 -3.01
N TYR A 594 -7.82 3.83 -2.09
CA TYR A 594 -9.21 3.39 -2.24
C TYR A 594 -10.19 4.58 -2.31
N ILE A 595 -9.98 5.59 -1.47
CA ILE A 595 -10.84 6.78 -1.38
C ILE A 595 -10.83 7.57 -2.70
N ILE A 596 -9.65 7.81 -3.29
CA ILE A 596 -9.57 8.51 -4.58
C ILE A 596 -10.17 7.68 -5.71
N SER A 597 -10.11 6.35 -5.63
CA SER A 597 -10.75 5.48 -6.61
C SER A 597 -12.29 5.59 -6.55
N GLU A 598 -12.87 5.68 -5.35
CA GLU A 598 -14.32 5.94 -5.18
C GLU A 598 -14.71 7.33 -5.70
N LYS A 599 -13.88 8.36 -5.47
CA LYS A 599 -14.09 9.69 -6.03
C LYS A 599 -14.05 9.68 -7.55
N ALA A 600 -13.01 9.08 -8.13
CA ALA A 600 -12.84 8.96 -9.59
C ALA A 600 -14.01 8.21 -10.22
N SER A 601 -14.44 7.09 -9.62
CA SER A 601 -15.63 6.34 -10.05
C SER A 601 -16.86 7.23 -10.11
N SER A 602 -17.08 8.03 -9.06
CA SER A 602 -18.25 8.92 -8.99
C SER A 602 -18.21 9.99 -10.06
N ALA A 603 -17.04 10.60 -10.31
CA ALA A 603 -16.84 11.61 -11.34
C ALA A 603 -17.09 11.04 -12.75
N ILE A 604 -16.48 9.88 -13.07
CA ILE A 604 -16.64 9.22 -14.37
C ILE A 604 -18.09 8.81 -14.63
N ILE A 605 -18.75 8.17 -13.64
CA ILE A 605 -20.14 7.74 -13.78
C ILE A 605 -21.06 8.96 -14.01
N SER A 606 -20.86 10.05 -13.28
CA SER A 606 -21.63 11.29 -13.47
C SER A 606 -21.43 11.86 -14.87
N GLU A 607 -20.19 11.89 -15.36
CA GLU A 607 -19.87 12.45 -16.69
C GLU A 607 -20.49 11.67 -17.85
N TYR A 608 -20.52 10.34 -17.77
CA TYR A 608 -21.01 9.48 -18.87
C TYR A 608 -22.48 9.05 -18.75
N ARG A 609 -23.17 9.46 -17.68
CA ARG A 609 -24.61 9.26 -17.51
C ARG A 609 -25.44 10.54 -17.59
N ALA A 610 -24.76 11.71 -17.56
CA ALA A 610 -25.41 13.01 -17.81
C ALA A 610 -25.74 13.19 -19.29
#